data_51759c5f749b2f7dcb4165316b8c46aa
#
_entry.id   51759c5f749b2f7dcb4165316b8c46aa
#
_cell.length_a   1.000
_cell.length_b   1.000
_cell.length_c   1.000
_cell.angle_alpha   90.00
_cell.angle_beta   90.00
_cell.angle_gamma   90.00
#
_symmetry.space_group_name_H-M   'P 1'
#
loop_
_entity.id
_entity.type
_entity.pdbx_description
1 polymer ?
#
loop_
_entity_poly.entity_id
_entity_poly.type
_entity_poly.pdbx_seq_one_letter_code
_entity_poly.pdbx_strand_id
1 'polypeptide(L)'
;MKGLLRTLGFSFIALSSYAMASEVNYYVIADQARPFQIEQQGEQHSGIVTDIVSAIFAESDYEVKYHTYPFKRMISVLEAGGEENWVTYGSPKWGKVQSENLSEQPIYTVKHVLVSSSKAPFKFNDMQHMQGRSIVLLLGFDYPNLSPFFENGTVNEMRVKDYEAAYRVLQRTPGDTAFVEMESRVVYNIHHLELPMGDFQIQSFSAVIPDYAIYLAFSPKMNPKEQSFINKRLAELKSSGKLDDIIKKYI
;
A
#
# COMPACT_ATOMS: atom_id res chain seq x y z
N MET A 1 -79.12 29.14 17.97
CA MET A 1 -77.73 29.65 17.74
C MET A 1 -76.75 28.48 17.97
N LYS A 2 -76.26 27.91 16.89
CA LYS A 2 -75.33 26.76 16.93
C LYS A 2 -73.89 27.28 16.62
N GLY A 3 -73.03 27.24 17.62
CA GLY A 3 -71.64 27.65 17.49
C GLY A 3 -70.82 26.55 16.80
N LEU A 4 -70.11 26.88 15.73
CA LEU A 4 -69.21 26.00 14.94
C LEU A 4 -67.82 26.12 15.50
N LEU A 5 -67.30 25.08 16.19
CA LEU A 5 -65.94 25.00 16.62
C LEU A 5 -65.04 24.55 15.40
N ARG A 6 -64.16 25.44 14.92
CA ARG A 6 -63.11 25.09 13.92
C ARG A 6 -61.91 24.61 14.65
N THR A 7 -61.59 23.32 14.53
CA THR A 7 -60.30 22.72 14.94
C THR A 7 -59.29 23.02 13.87
N LEU A 8 -58.26 23.84 14.19
CA LEU A 8 -57.05 23.99 13.36
C LEU A 8 -56.14 22.78 13.62
N GLY A 9 -56.00 21.90 12.62
CA GLY A 9 -55.02 20.86 12.63
C GLY A 9 -53.62 21.42 12.25
N PHE A 10 -52.71 21.41 13.21
CA PHE A 10 -51.30 21.71 12.97
C PHE A 10 -50.64 20.46 12.35
N SER A 11 -50.39 20.48 11.05
CA SER A 11 -49.55 19.45 10.39
C SER A 11 -48.07 19.72 10.71
N PHE A 12 -47.47 18.86 11.53
CA PHE A 12 -46.05 18.83 11.76
C PHE A 12 -45.38 18.18 10.53
N ILE A 13 -44.77 18.99 9.67
CA ILE A 13 -43.88 18.49 8.60
C ILE A 13 -42.56 18.17 9.27
N ALA A 14 -42.29 16.87 9.49
CA ALA A 14 -41.00 16.40 9.90
C ALA A 14 -40.04 16.57 8.70
N LEU A 15 -39.18 17.59 8.74
CA LEU A 15 -38.03 17.72 7.85
C LEU A 15 -37.03 16.61 8.24
N SER A 16 -37.07 15.50 7.51
CA SER A 16 -35.98 14.50 7.55
C SER A 16 -34.75 15.14 6.93
N SER A 17 -33.82 15.58 7.77
CA SER A 17 -32.48 15.96 7.32
C SER A 17 -31.81 14.68 6.79
N TYR A 18 -31.73 14.51 5.49
CA TYR A 18 -30.84 13.54 4.89
C TYR A 18 -29.42 14.01 5.21
N ALA A 19 -28.77 13.40 6.20
CA ALA A 19 -27.34 13.52 6.37
C ALA A 19 -26.70 12.92 5.12
N MET A 20 -26.10 13.76 4.28
CA MET A 20 -25.27 13.27 3.18
C MET A 20 -24.10 12.53 3.83
N ALA A 21 -23.89 11.28 3.43
CA ALA A 21 -22.71 10.53 3.85
C ALA A 21 -21.46 11.32 3.45
N SER A 22 -20.52 11.49 4.37
CA SER A 22 -19.23 12.09 4.05
C SER A 22 -18.44 11.13 3.16
N GLU A 23 -17.90 11.65 2.06
CA GLU A 23 -17.16 10.85 1.08
C GLU A 23 -15.68 10.80 1.42
N VAL A 24 -15.09 9.60 1.33
CA VAL A 24 -13.65 9.36 1.45
C VAL A 24 -13.15 8.70 0.16
N ASN A 25 -12.16 9.30 -0.46
CA ASN A 25 -11.62 8.88 -1.74
C ASN A 25 -10.37 8.00 -1.54
N TYR A 26 -10.52 6.68 -1.67
CA TYR A 26 -9.43 5.73 -1.45
C TYR A 26 -8.71 5.42 -2.76
N TYR A 27 -7.41 5.75 -2.82
CA TYR A 27 -6.56 5.56 -3.99
C TYR A 27 -5.82 4.23 -3.93
N VAL A 28 -6.00 3.43 -4.97
CA VAL A 28 -5.45 2.08 -5.14
C VAL A 28 -4.44 2.07 -6.28
N ILE A 29 -3.29 1.46 -6.04
CA ILE A 29 -2.26 1.23 -7.06
C ILE A 29 -2.62 -0.04 -7.84
N ALA A 30 -2.79 0.10 -9.16
CA ALA A 30 -3.03 -1.02 -10.05
C ALA A 30 -1.82 -1.96 -10.14
N ASP A 31 -2.07 -3.26 -10.22
CA ASP A 31 -1.18 -4.37 -10.55
C ASP A 31 0.03 -4.61 -9.62
N GLN A 32 0.76 -3.58 -9.21
CA GLN A 32 2.08 -3.72 -8.59
C GLN A 32 2.11 -3.63 -7.06
N ALA A 33 0.97 -3.38 -6.40
CA ALA A 33 0.94 -3.11 -4.96
C ALA A 33 0.64 -4.33 -4.08
N ARG A 34 0.43 -5.51 -4.65
CA ARG A 34 0.15 -6.75 -3.89
C ARG A 34 1.26 -7.06 -2.89
N PRO A 35 0.95 -7.51 -1.66
CA PRO A 35 -0.37 -7.75 -1.09
C PRO A 35 -1.02 -6.54 -0.40
N PHE A 36 -0.41 -5.35 -0.45
CA PHE A 36 -0.94 -4.17 0.24
C PHE A 36 -2.26 -3.69 -0.35
N GLN A 37 -2.32 -3.64 -1.67
CA GLN A 37 -3.53 -3.35 -2.44
C GLN A 37 -3.64 -4.36 -3.58
N ILE A 38 -4.77 -5.03 -3.68
CA ILE A 38 -5.06 -6.05 -4.69
C ILE A 38 -6.27 -5.59 -5.47
N GLU A 39 -6.01 -5.14 -6.69
CA GLU A 39 -7.06 -4.76 -7.61
C GLU A 39 -7.90 -5.96 -8.00
N GLN A 40 -9.22 -5.79 -7.99
CA GLN A 40 -10.18 -6.76 -8.51
C GLN A 40 -11.14 -6.05 -9.46
N GLN A 41 -11.69 -6.80 -10.41
CA GLN A 41 -12.71 -6.26 -11.29
C GLN A 41 -13.97 -5.93 -10.49
N GLY A 42 -14.46 -4.70 -10.59
CA GLY A 42 -15.55 -4.16 -9.81
C GLY A 42 -15.04 -3.31 -8.62
N GLU A 43 -15.94 -2.99 -7.69
CA GLU A 43 -15.65 -2.07 -6.56
C GLU A 43 -15.05 -2.76 -5.32
N GLN A 44 -14.91 -4.08 -5.34
CA GLN A 44 -14.42 -4.85 -4.20
C GLN A 44 -12.93 -5.19 -4.33
N HIS A 45 -12.09 -4.20 -4.12
CA HIS A 45 -10.66 -4.45 -3.95
C HIS A 45 -10.36 -5.15 -2.62
N SER A 46 -9.17 -5.76 -2.51
CA SER A 46 -8.68 -6.42 -1.30
C SER A 46 -7.22 -6.05 -1.03
N GLY A 47 -6.59 -6.67 -0.04
CA GLY A 47 -5.22 -6.39 0.34
C GLY A 47 -5.11 -5.74 1.70
N ILE A 48 -3.91 -5.79 2.29
CA ILE A 48 -3.66 -5.33 3.67
C ILE A 48 -4.21 -3.91 3.90
N VAL A 49 -3.81 -2.96 3.06
CA VAL A 49 -4.24 -1.55 3.23
C VAL A 49 -5.72 -1.39 2.92
N THR A 50 -6.22 -2.06 1.89
CA THR A 50 -7.64 -2.02 1.51
C THR A 50 -8.53 -2.57 2.62
N ASP A 51 -8.17 -3.72 3.20
CA ASP A 51 -8.94 -4.32 4.30
C ASP A 51 -8.86 -3.46 5.58
N ILE A 52 -7.73 -2.78 5.84
CA ILE A 52 -7.61 -1.81 6.94
C ILE A 52 -8.55 -0.62 6.71
N VAL A 53 -8.54 -0.02 5.52
CA VAL A 53 -9.42 1.10 5.16
C VAL A 53 -10.89 0.68 5.28
N SER A 54 -11.25 -0.49 4.74
CA SER A 54 -12.60 -1.04 4.85
C SER A 54 -13.02 -1.25 6.31
N ALA A 55 -12.12 -1.76 7.17
CA ALA A 55 -12.41 -1.97 8.58
C ALA A 55 -12.54 -0.65 9.38
N ILE A 56 -11.79 0.39 9.00
CA ILE A 56 -11.90 1.73 9.60
C ILE A 56 -13.29 2.33 9.33
N PHE A 57 -13.78 2.23 8.10
CA PHE A 57 -15.05 2.84 7.70
C PHE A 57 -16.26 1.92 7.87
N ALA A 58 -16.06 0.65 8.25
CA ALA A 58 -17.15 -0.24 8.57
C ALA A 58 -18.04 0.35 9.68
N GLU A 59 -19.37 0.21 9.52
CA GLU A 59 -20.36 0.70 10.49
C GLU A 59 -20.27 2.22 10.76
N SER A 60 -19.88 2.99 9.75
CA SER A 60 -19.80 4.45 9.79
C SER A 60 -20.72 5.08 8.73
N ASP A 61 -20.96 6.40 8.87
CA ASP A 61 -21.73 7.18 7.88
C ASP A 61 -20.87 7.65 6.70
N TYR A 62 -19.64 7.09 6.53
CA TYR A 62 -18.75 7.42 5.42
C TYR A 62 -18.97 6.49 4.24
N GLU A 63 -18.95 7.05 3.02
CA GLU A 63 -18.91 6.30 1.77
C GLU A 63 -17.47 6.29 1.24
N VAL A 64 -16.92 5.09 0.98
CA VAL A 64 -15.57 4.95 0.43
C VAL A 64 -15.67 4.78 -1.08
N LYS A 65 -15.12 5.74 -1.83
CA LYS A 65 -14.98 5.68 -3.29
C LYS A 65 -13.58 5.24 -3.68
N TYR A 66 -13.50 4.30 -4.60
CA TYR A 66 -12.24 3.72 -5.05
C TYR A 66 -11.76 4.39 -6.34
N HIS A 67 -10.47 4.78 -6.35
CA HIS A 67 -9.78 5.36 -7.51
C HIS A 67 -8.54 4.54 -7.83
N THR A 68 -8.56 3.79 -8.92
CA THR A 68 -7.48 2.88 -9.28
C THR A 68 -6.63 3.43 -10.41
N TYR A 69 -5.32 3.55 -10.19
CA TYR A 69 -4.36 4.04 -11.16
C TYR A 69 -3.04 3.28 -11.11
N PRO A 70 -2.30 3.19 -12.23
CA PRO A 70 -0.88 2.83 -12.19
C PRO A 70 -0.12 3.80 -11.27
N PHE A 71 0.89 3.31 -10.54
CA PHE A 71 1.57 4.05 -9.46
C PHE A 71 1.95 5.49 -9.82
N LYS A 72 2.72 5.69 -10.91
CA LYS A 72 3.15 7.05 -11.32
C LYS A 72 1.98 7.96 -11.65
N ARG A 73 0.90 7.43 -12.23
CA ARG A 73 -0.32 8.20 -12.52
C ARG A 73 -1.02 8.61 -11.23
N MET A 74 -1.13 7.70 -10.27
CA MET A 74 -1.70 8.00 -8.95
C MET A 74 -0.94 9.14 -8.27
N ILE A 75 0.40 9.06 -8.22
CA ILE A 75 1.22 10.12 -7.63
C ILE A 75 0.97 11.47 -8.32
N SER A 76 0.96 11.53 -9.66
CA SER A 76 0.68 12.77 -10.39
C SER A 76 -0.70 13.34 -10.08
N VAL A 77 -1.72 12.49 -9.92
CA VAL A 77 -3.08 12.92 -9.56
C VAL A 77 -3.10 13.50 -8.14
N LEU A 78 -2.46 12.81 -7.19
CA LEU A 78 -2.41 13.27 -5.79
C LEU A 78 -1.58 14.56 -5.63
N GLU A 79 -0.47 14.71 -6.34
CA GLU A 79 0.35 15.93 -6.36
C GLU A 79 -0.43 17.12 -6.98
N ALA A 80 -1.34 16.87 -7.90
CA ALA A 80 -2.26 17.89 -8.44
C ALA A 80 -3.42 18.23 -7.49
N GLY A 81 -3.52 17.55 -6.34
CA GLY A 81 -4.52 17.75 -5.30
C GLY A 81 -5.40 16.54 -5.01
N GLY A 82 -5.63 15.68 -5.99
CA GLY A 82 -6.55 14.54 -5.87
C GLY A 82 -8.00 14.97 -5.66
N GLU A 83 -8.85 14.02 -5.33
CA GLU A 83 -10.20 14.29 -4.83
C GLU A 83 -10.14 14.75 -3.35
N GLU A 84 -11.22 15.35 -2.84
CA GLU A 84 -11.29 15.74 -1.43
C GLU A 84 -11.15 14.52 -0.51
N ASN A 85 -10.52 14.71 0.66
CA ASN A 85 -10.38 13.67 1.70
C ASN A 85 -9.83 12.33 1.18
N TRP A 86 -8.84 12.40 0.28
CA TRP A 86 -8.26 11.17 -0.21
C TRP A 86 -7.40 10.45 0.84
N VAL A 87 -7.41 9.12 0.75
CA VAL A 87 -6.61 8.19 1.56
C VAL A 87 -5.85 7.23 0.62
N THR A 88 -4.62 6.95 0.95
CA THR A 88 -3.81 5.85 0.41
C THR A 88 -2.84 5.38 1.50
N TYR A 89 -1.69 4.86 1.16
CA TYR A 89 -0.63 4.55 2.12
C TYR A 89 0.68 5.20 1.71
N GLY A 90 1.55 5.39 2.70
CA GLY A 90 2.80 6.11 2.50
C GLY A 90 3.82 5.84 3.58
N SER A 91 4.95 6.50 3.49
CA SER A 91 6.02 6.43 4.49
C SER A 91 6.80 7.75 4.54
N PRO A 92 7.32 8.14 5.69
CA PRO A 92 8.27 9.27 5.78
C PRO A 92 9.52 9.08 4.88
N LYS A 93 9.78 7.83 4.45
CA LYS A 93 10.93 7.48 3.59
C LYS A 93 10.66 7.61 2.10
N TRP A 94 9.40 7.75 1.66
CA TRP A 94 9.07 7.76 0.23
C TRP A 94 9.10 9.17 -0.38
N GLY A 95 9.01 10.21 0.46
CA GLY A 95 8.95 11.61 0.01
C GLY A 95 7.66 11.94 -0.72
N LYS A 96 7.58 13.16 -1.25
CA LYS A 96 6.43 13.69 -1.99
C LYS A 96 5.13 13.57 -1.17
N VAL A 97 4.00 13.62 -1.87
CA VAL A 97 2.64 13.59 -1.29
C VAL A 97 2.37 12.39 -0.37
N GLN A 98 3.06 11.26 -0.56
CA GLN A 98 2.93 10.07 0.30
C GLN A 98 3.69 10.16 1.64
N SER A 99 4.35 11.27 1.94
CA SER A 99 5.06 11.50 3.21
C SER A 99 4.59 12.73 3.98
N GLU A 100 3.68 13.54 3.41
CA GLU A 100 3.33 14.86 3.94
C GLU A 100 2.32 14.80 5.09
N ASN A 101 1.31 13.96 4.98
CA ASN A 101 0.26 13.80 5.99
C ASN A 101 -0.02 12.32 6.23
N LEU A 102 0.41 11.82 7.38
CA LEU A 102 0.37 10.40 7.71
C LEU A 102 -0.45 10.13 8.97
N SER A 103 -0.98 8.91 9.10
CA SER A 103 -1.64 8.46 10.32
C SER A 103 -0.67 8.50 11.51
N GLU A 104 -1.22 8.68 12.72
CA GLU A 104 -0.42 8.71 13.96
C GLU A 104 0.28 7.38 14.24
N GLN A 105 -0.33 6.28 13.82
CA GLN A 105 0.22 4.94 14.03
C GLN A 105 0.57 4.27 12.70
N PRO A 106 1.69 3.51 12.68
CA PRO A 106 2.04 2.69 11.52
C PRO A 106 1.04 1.54 11.35
N ILE A 107 0.85 1.15 10.09
CA ILE A 107 0.03 0.00 9.72
C ILE A 107 0.87 -1.25 9.46
N TYR A 108 2.15 -1.10 9.10
CA TYR A 108 3.04 -2.22 8.82
C TYR A 108 4.52 -1.79 8.87
N THR A 109 5.43 -2.72 9.19
CA THR A 109 6.87 -2.53 9.05
C THR A 109 7.39 -3.26 7.83
N VAL A 110 7.90 -2.51 6.87
CA VAL A 110 8.49 -3.04 5.62
C VAL A 110 9.91 -3.50 5.88
N LYS A 111 10.21 -4.71 5.42
CA LYS A 111 11.57 -5.25 5.31
C LYS A 111 11.89 -5.48 3.86
N HIS A 112 13.12 -5.16 3.46
CA HIS A 112 13.61 -5.49 2.12
C HIS A 112 14.47 -6.74 2.14
N VAL A 113 14.36 -7.51 1.07
CA VAL A 113 15.09 -8.75 0.86
C VAL A 113 15.80 -8.74 -0.50
N LEU A 114 16.90 -9.48 -0.56
CA LEU A 114 17.60 -9.86 -1.77
C LEU A 114 17.18 -11.29 -2.10
N VAL A 115 16.61 -11.49 -3.27
CA VAL A 115 16.16 -12.79 -3.76
C VAL A 115 17.05 -13.24 -4.88
N SER A 116 17.59 -14.45 -4.80
CA SER A 116 18.41 -15.06 -5.86
C SER A 116 17.96 -16.50 -6.14
N SER A 117 18.43 -17.08 -7.24
CA SER A 117 18.14 -18.48 -7.55
C SER A 117 18.89 -19.43 -6.61
N SER A 118 18.20 -20.45 -6.06
CA SER A 118 18.81 -21.50 -5.27
C SER A 118 19.75 -22.43 -6.09
N LYS A 119 19.71 -22.36 -7.42
CA LYS A 119 20.57 -23.16 -8.30
C LYS A 119 22.04 -22.72 -8.25
N ALA A 120 22.31 -21.46 -7.93
CA ALA A 120 23.67 -20.94 -7.70
C ALA A 120 23.62 -19.95 -6.53
N PRO A 121 23.46 -20.46 -5.29
CA PRO A 121 23.30 -19.62 -4.12
C PRO A 121 24.59 -18.86 -3.80
N PHE A 122 24.45 -17.63 -3.31
CA PHE A 122 25.54 -16.86 -2.77
C PHE A 122 25.11 -16.17 -1.48
N LYS A 123 26.08 -15.92 -0.59
CA LYS A 123 25.82 -15.23 0.66
C LYS A 123 25.91 -13.73 0.42
N PHE A 124 24.88 -13.00 0.83
CA PHE A 124 24.87 -11.55 0.87
C PHE A 124 25.21 -11.07 2.29
N ASN A 125 26.24 -10.27 2.44
CA ASN A 125 26.55 -9.55 3.69
C ASN A 125 26.54 -8.03 3.44
N ASP A 126 27.03 -7.61 2.26
CA ASP A 126 27.12 -6.22 1.82
C ASP A 126 27.14 -6.14 0.28
N MET A 127 27.17 -4.92 -0.25
CA MET A 127 27.14 -4.69 -1.71
C MET A 127 28.41 -5.13 -2.44
N GLN A 128 29.52 -5.40 -1.76
CA GLN A 128 30.73 -5.94 -2.40
C GLN A 128 30.50 -7.37 -2.90
N HIS A 129 29.66 -8.15 -2.19
CA HIS A 129 29.25 -9.49 -2.63
C HIS A 129 28.39 -9.47 -3.91
N MET A 130 27.87 -8.30 -4.27
CA MET A 130 27.11 -8.10 -5.51
C MET A 130 27.96 -7.58 -6.67
N GLN A 131 29.26 -7.35 -6.48
CA GLN A 131 30.12 -6.76 -7.51
C GLN A 131 30.06 -7.53 -8.84
N GLY A 132 29.79 -6.80 -9.92
CA GLY A 132 29.65 -7.34 -11.27
C GLY A 132 28.33 -8.04 -11.58
N ARG A 133 27.47 -8.27 -10.57
CA ARG A 133 26.14 -8.84 -10.75
C ARG A 133 25.11 -7.78 -11.14
N SER A 134 23.94 -8.23 -11.54
CA SER A 134 22.82 -7.35 -11.84
C SER A 134 21.75 -7.41 -10.71
N ILE A 135 21.25 -6.24 -10.33
CA ILE A 135 20.09 -6.12 -9.46
C ILE A 135 18.85 -5.89 -10.33
N VAL A 136 17.89 -6.82 -10.21
CA VAL A 136 16.60 -6.74 -10.86
C VAL A 136 15.67 -5.88 -9.98
N LEU A 137 14.99 -4.93 -10.60
CA LEU A 137 14.07 -3.98 -9.95
C LEU A 137 12.79 -3.85 -10.78
N LEU A 138 11.69 -3.51 -10.16
CA LEU A 138 10.45 -3.22 -10.88
C LEU A 138 10.51 -1.85 -11.57
N LEU A 139 9.95 -1.77 -12.77
CA LEU A 139 9.68 -0.51 -13.45
C LEU A 139 8.69 0.34 -12.64
N GLY A 140 8.92 1.64 -12.61
CA GLY A 140 8.00 2.58 -11.99
C GLY A 140 8.33 2.96 -10.55
N PHE A 141 9.09 2.15 -9.82
CA PHE A 141 9.51 2.45 -8.45
C PHE A 141 10.93 3.03 -8.40
N ASP A 142 11.19 3.90 -7.43
CA ASP A 142 12.49 4.50 -7.18
C ASP A 142 13.20 3.77 -6.03
N TYR A 143 14.52 3.57 -6.20
CA TYR A 143 15.37 2.87 -5.23
C TYR A 143 16.60 3.73 -4.89
N PRO A 144 16.43 4.86 -4.18
CA PRO A 144 17.51 5.83 -3.95
C PRO A 144 18.71 5.23 -3.20
N ASN A 145 18.48 4.25 -2.32
CA ASN A 145 19.59 3.55 -1.62
C ASN A 145 20.49 2.74 -2.55
N LEU A 146 20.03 2.39 -3.75
CA LEU A 146 20.80 1.62 -4.72
C LEU A 146 21.53 2.50 -5.75
N SER A 147 21.08 3.75 -5.96
CA SER A 147 21.66 4.67 -6.95
C SER A 147 23.18 4.77 -6.88
N PRO A 148 23.83 4.94 -5.70
CA PRO A 148 25.29 5.02 -5.63
C PRO A 148 26.03 3.80 -6.17
N PHE A 149 25.44 2.61 -6.04
CA PHE A 149 26.04 1.35 -6.49
C PHE A 149 25.88 1.12 -7.99
N PHE A 150 24.86 1.71 -8.61
CA PHE A 150 24.69 1.76 -10.06
C PHE A 150 25.63 2.79 -10.68
N GLU A 151 25.70 3.99 -10.09
CA GLU A 151 26.52 5.10 -10.59
C GLU A 151 28.02 4.78 -10.56
N ASN A 152 28.50 4.07 -9.54
CA ASN A 152 29.90 3.69 -9.42
C ASN A 152 30.25 2.35 -10.11
N GLY A 153 29.27 1.69 -10.75
CA GLY A 153 29.46 0.44 -11.47
C GLY A 153 29.70 -0.80 -10.60
N THR A 154 29.39 -0.74 -9.29
CA THR A 154 29.48 -1.92 -8.41
C THR A 154 28.54 -3.02 -8.88
N VAL A 155 27.31 -2.65 -9.27
CA VAL A 155 26.28 -3.54 -9.79
C VAL A 155 25.65 -2.96 -11.05
N ASN A 156 25.04 -3.82 -11.87
CA ASN A 156 24.27 -3.41 -13.02
C ASN A 156 22.77 -3.32 -12.65
N GLU A 157 22.09 -2.32 -13.16
CA GLU A 157 20.65 -2.19 -12.99
C GLU A 157 19.90 -2.91 -14.10
N MET A 158 18.88 -3.71 -13.74
CA MET A 158 17.97 -4.36 -14.67
C MET A 158 16.52 -4.08 -14.26
N ARG A 159 15.75 -3.43 -15.14
CA ARG A 159 14.35 -3.13 -14.89
C ARG A 159 13.42 -4.09 -15.60
N VAL A 160 12.43 -4.62 -14.85
CA VAL A 160 11.42 -5.53 -15.34
C VAL A 160 10.02 -4.98 -15.06
N LYS A 161 9.04 -5.40 -15.86
CA LYS A 161 7.68 -4.86 -15.79
C LYS A 161 6.84 -5.39 -14.62
N ASP A 162 7.10 -6.63 -14.19
CA ASP A 162 6.29 -7.35 -13.21
C ASP A 162 7.10 -8.41 -12.45
N TYR A 163 6.50 -8.99 -11.43
CA TYR A 163 7.11 -10.03 -10.58
C TYR A 163 7.41 -11.31 -11.35
N GLU A 164 6.55 -11.72 -12.28
CA GLU A 164 6.79 -12.92 -13.10
C GLU A 164 8.07 -12.78 -13.92
N ALA A 165 8.27 -11.60 -14.53
CA ALA A 165 9.50 -11.31 -15.26
C ALA A 165 10.73 -11.30 -14.33
N ALA A 166 10.61 -10.77 -13.09
CA ALA A 166 11.69 -10.79 -12.13
C ALA A 166 12.13 -12.23 -11.79
N TYR A 167 11.20 -13.08 -11.38
CA TYR A 167 11.51 -14.47 -11.04
C TYR A 167 12.02 -15.27 -12.24
N ARG A 168 11.50 -15.03 -13.43
CA ARG A 168 12.00 -15.65 -14.68
C ARG A 168 13.47 -15.27 -14.96
N VAL A 169 13.86 -14.02 -14.70
CA VAL A 169 15.25 -13.59 -14.83
C VAL A 169 16.12 -14.35 -13.83
N LEU A 170 15.76 -14.42 -12.55
CA LEU A 170 16.51 -15.15 -11.53
C LEU A 170 16.73 -16.62 -11.90
N GLN A 171 15.71 -17.27 -12.45
CA GLN A 171 15.78 -18.68 -12.85
C GLN A 171 16.67 -18.90 -14.10
N ARG A 172 16.77 -17.90 -14.99
CA ARG A 172 17.57 -17.97 -16.23
C ARG A 172 19.04 -17.59 -16.04
N THR A 173 19.34 -16.77 -15.04
CA THR A 173 20.69 -16.25 -14.77
C THR A 173 21.10 -16.52 -13.31
N PRO A 174 21.15 -17.82 -12.89
CA PRO A 174 21.50 -18.18 -11.52
C PRO A 174 22.92 -17.70 -11.18
N GLY A 175 23.08 -17.08 -10.01
CA GLY A 175 24.37 -16.55 -9.54
C GLY A 175 24.74 -15.17 -10.06
N ASP A 176 24.16 -14.72 -11.19
CA ASP A 176 24.49 -13.44 -11.82
C ASP A 176 23.49 -12.32 -11.49
N THR A 177 22.29 -12.69 -11.06
CA THR A 177 21.22 -11.73 -10.79
C THR A 177 20.60 -11.94 -9.41
N ALA A 178 20.13 -10.85 -8.82
CA ALA A 178 19.29 -10.86 -7.64
C ALA A 178 18.19 -9.80 -7.76
N PHE A 179 17.02 -10.08 -7.21
CA PHE A 179 15.87 -9.19 -7.17
C PHE A 179 15.77 -8.54 -5.78
N VAL A 180 15.65 -7.22 -5.71
CA VAL A 180 15.46 -6.47 -4.47
C VAL A 180 14.04 -5.97 -4.39
N GLU A 181 13.32 -6.39 -3.34
CA GLU A 181 11.94 -5.99 -3.12
C GLU A 181 11.55 -6.18 -1.64
N MET A 182 10.39 -5.68 -1.26
CA MET A 182 9.77 -5.91 0.06
C MET A 182 9.48 -7.40 0.29
N GLU A 183 9.88 -7.93 1.44
CA GLU A 183 9.71 -9.34 1.81
C GLU A 183 8.26 -9.81 1.62
N SER A 184 7.29 -9.03 2.11
CA SER A 184 5.86 -9.33 1.98
C SER A 184 5.41 -9.47 0.52
N ARG A 185 5.91 -8.61 -0.37
CA ARG A 185 5.61 -8.69 -1.79
C ARG A 185 6.25 -9.89 -2.46
N VAL A 186 7.49 -10.20 -2.07
CA VAL A 186 8.21 -11.39 -2.56
C VAL A 186 7.45 -12.66 -2.21
N VAL A 187 7.17 -12.86 -0.93
CA VAL A 187 6.48 -14.07 -0.44
C VAL A 187 5.10 -14.21 -1.09
N TYR A 188 4.32 -13.14 -1.07
CA TYR A 188 2.99 -13.14 -1.69
C TYR A 188 3.03 -13.50 -3.18
N ASN A 189 3.93 -12.89 -3.96
CA ASN A 189 3.98 -13.11 -5.41
C ASN A 189 4.56 -14.48 -5.79
N ILE A 190 5.49 -15.06 -5.01
CA ILE A 190 5.94 -16.44 -5.20
C ILE A 190 4.74 -17.40 -5.03
N HIS A 191 3.94 -17.23 -3.97
CA HIS A 191 2.74 -18.03 -3.77
C HIS A 191 1.68 -17.80 -4.84
N HIS A 192 1.40 -16.56 -5.19
CA HIS A 192 0.40 -16.18 -6.18
C HIS A 192 0.71 -16.72 -7.59
N LEU A 193 1.99 -16.81 -7.94
CA LEU A 193 2.48 -17.35 -9.19
C LEU A 193 2.73 -18.89 -9.13
N GLU A 194 2.36 -19.50 -8.01
CA GLU A 194 2.55 -20.96 -7.77
C GLU A 194 3.99 -21.43 -7.99
N LEU A 195 4.97 -20.57 -7.69
CA LEU A 195 6.38 -20.91 -7.82
C LEU A 195 6.87 -21.67 -6.58
N PRO A 196 7.73 -22.68 -6.73
CA PRO A 196 8.32 -23.36 -5.59
C PRO A 196 9.20 -22.40 -4.77
N MET A 197 8.86 -22.18 -3.50
CA MET A 197 9.66 -21.32 -2.60
C MET A 197 11.13 -21.77 -2.53
N GLY A 198 11.40 -23.06 -2.60
CA GLY A 198 12.73 -23.65 -2.59
C GLY A 198 13.61 -23.31 -3.80
N ASP A 199 13.03 -22.79 -4.89
CA ASP A 199 13.80 -22.33 -6.05
C ASP A 199 14.53 -21.01 -5.79
N PHE A 200 14.23 -20.34 -4.68
CA PHE A 200 14.73 -19.01 -4.34
C PHE A 200 15.45 -19.00 -2.99
N GLN A 201 16.56 -18.31 -2.93
CA GLN A 201 17.24 -17.93 -1.71
C GLN A 201 16.81 -16.50 -1.36
N ILE A 202 16.19 -16.31 -0.19
CA ILE A 202 15.73 -15.01 0.30
C ILE A 202 16.61 -14.60 1.47
N GLN A 203 17.25 -13.45 1.37
CA GLN A 203 18.19 -12.93 2.37
C GLN A 203 17.81 -11.50 2.77
N SER A 204 18.02 -11.12 4.03
CA SER A 204 17.80 -9.75 4.48
C SER A 204 18.65 -8.76 3.68
N PHE A 205 18.04 -7.64 3.30
CA PHE A 205 18.70 -6.53 2.63
C PHE A 205 18.76 -5.27 3.50
N SER A 206 18.50 -5.39 4.81
CA SER A 206 18.42 -4.29 5.78
C SER A 206 19.72 -3.50 5.94
N ALA A 207 20.87 -4.10 5.61
CA ALA A 207 22.17 -3.40 5.60
C ALA A 207 22.24 -2.28 4.52
N VAL A 208 21.41 -2.36 3.47
CA VAL A 208 21.36 -1.38 2.37
C VAL A 208 20.09 -0.56 2.41
N ILE A 209 18.95 -1.21 2.61
CA ILE A 209 17.64 -0.56 2.80
C ILE A 209 17.14 -0.94 4.20
N PRO A 210 17.38 -0.10 5.22
CA PRO A 210 16.89 -0.36 6.58
C PRO A 210 15.38 -0.51 6.63
N ASP A 211 14.90 -1.33 7.55
CA ASP A 211 13.47 -1.51 7.81
C ASP A 211 12.81 -0.16 8.13
N TYR A 212 11.58 0.02 7.67
CA TYR A 212 10.83 1.24 7.91
C TYR A 212 9.33 0.99 8.02
N ALA A 213 8.64 1.90 8.67
CA ALA A 213 7.20 1.84 8.83
C ALA A 213 6.47 2.48 7.64
N ILE A 214 5.32 1.88 7.29
CA ILE A 214 4.31 2.49 6.43
C ILE A 214 3.06 2.82 7.23
N TYR A 215 2.35 3.82 6.78
CA TYR A 215 1.21 4.46 7.42
C TYR A 215 0.07 4.61 6.42
N LEU A 216 -1.12 4.94 6.89
CA LEU A 216 -2.11 5.56 6.01
C LEU A 216 -1.63 6.97 5.67
N ALA A 217 -1.73 7.33 4.40
CA ALA A 217 -1.42 8.67 3.90
C ALA A 217 -2.71 9.39 3.51
N PHE A 218 -2.80 10.65 3.87
CA PHE A 218 -3.99 11.46 3.73
C PHE A 218 -3.75 12.67 2.84
N SER A 219 -4.81 13.17 2.26
CA SER A 219 -4.79 14.51 1.66
C SER A 219 -4.16 15.52 2.63
N PRO A 220 -3.20 16.36 2.18
CA PRO A 220 -2.69 17.45 3.01
C PRO A 220 -3.78 18.42 3.51
N LYS A 221 -4.93 18.43 2.82
CA LYS A 221 -6.11 19.25 3.14
C LYS A 221 -7.25 18.44 3.76
N MET A 222 -6.97 17.20 4.21
CA MET A 222 -8.01 16.37 4.83
C MET A 222 -8.68 17.11 6.00
N ASN A 223 -9.98 16.98 6.09
CA ASN A 223 -10.76 17.54 7.21
C ASN A 223 -10.25 16.95 8.54
N PRO A 224 -9.89 17.79 9.55
CA PRO A 224 -9.36 17.31 10.83
C PRO A 224 -10.27 16.34 11.57
N LYS A 225 -11.58 16.45 11.42
CA LYS A 225 -12.55 15.50 12.05
C LYS A 225 -12.45 14.11 11.42
N GLU A 226 -12.32 14.05 10.10
CA GLU A 226 -12.16 12.79 9.35
C GLU A 226 -10.81 12.15 9.66
N GLN A 227 -9.74 12.93 9.67
CA GLN A 227 -8.42 12.43 10.05
C GLN A 227 -8.41 11.90 11.50
N SER A 228 -9.03 12.61 12.43
CA SER A 228 -9.16 12.16 13.83
C SER A 228 -9.99 10.88 13.94
N PHE A 229 -11.08 10.76 13.17
CA PHE A 229 -11.89 9.54 13.10
C PHE A 229 -11.04 8.36 12.62
N ILE A 230 -10.30 8.51 11.52
CA ILE A 230 -9.46 7.46 10.96
C ILE A 230 -8.38 7.03 11.98
N ASN A 231 -7.68 7.99 12.61
CA ASN A 231 -6.66 7.69 13.60
C ASN A 231 -7.21 6.94 14.81
N LYS A 232 -8.38 7.34 15.31
CA LYS A 232 -9.07 6.65 16.42
C LYS A 232 -9.43 5.20 16.03
N ARG A 233 -10.05 5.00 14.86
CA ARG A 233 -10.43 3.66 14.39
C ARG A 233 -9.21 2.77 14.14
N LEU A 234 -8.13 3.32 13.61
CA LEU A 234 -6.86 2.60 13.43
C LEU A 234 -6.26 2.17 14.79
N ALA A 235 -6.30 3.04 15.80
CA ALA A 235 -5.86 2.70 17.16
C ALA A 235 -6.71 1.57 17.77
N GLU A 236 -8.03 1.57 17.55
CA GLU A 236 -8.95 0.50 17.97
C GLU A 236 -8.64 -0.83 17.26
N LEU A 237 -8.41 -0.83 15.95
CA LEU A 237 -8.01 -2.02 15.19
C LEU A 237 -6.70 -2.61 15.73
N LYS A 238 -5.74 -1.76 16.05
CA LYS A 238 -4.45 -2.18 16.59
C LYS A 238 -4.58 -2.74 18.00
N SER A 239 -5.28 -2.06 18.89
CA SER A 239 -5.44 -2.50 20.29
C SER A 239 -6.27 -3.77 20.44
N SER A 240 -7.19 -4.03 19.53
CA SER A 240 -8.01 -5.25 19.48
C SER A 240 -7.33 -6.45 18.83
N GLY A 241 -6.14 -6.28 18.20
CA GLY A 241 -5.47 -7.31 17.43
C GLY A 241 -6.01 -7.50 16.01
N LYS A 242 -7.10 -6.84 15.63
CA LYS A 242 -7.68 -6.95 14.27
C LYS A 242 -6.72 -6.50 13.17
N LEU A 243 -5.84 -5.54 13.45
CA LEU A 243 -4.82 -5.12 12.49
C LEU A 243 -3.88 -6.28 12.14
N ASP A 244 -3.41 -7.02 13.14
CA ASP A 244 -2.53 -8.18 12.96
C ASP A 244 -3.26 -9.32 12.23
N ASP A 245 -4.55 -9.53 12.52
CA ASP A 245 -5.36 -10.53 11.84
C ASP A 245 -5.56 -10.20 10.35
N ILE A 246 -5.75 -8.93 10.00
CA ILE A 246 -5.80 -8.48 8.60
C ILE A 246 -4.45 -8.77 7.92
N ILE A 247 -3.33 -8.43 8.55
CA ILE A 247 -2.00 -8.66 7.98
C ILE A 247 -1.74 -10.15 7.71
N LYS A 248 -2.00 -11.01 8.71
CA LYS A 248 -1.81 -12.48 8.64
C LYS A 248 -2.63 -13.15 7.54
N LYS A 249 -3.67 -12.53 7.05
CA LYS A 249 -4.49 -13.03 5.94
C LYS A 249 -3.72 -13.06 4.60
N TYR A 250 -2.65 -12.26 4.50
CA TYR A 250 -1.92 -12.05 3.26
C TYR A 250 -0.45 -12.48 3.30
N ILE A 251 0.15 -12.58 4.51
CA ILE A 251 1.57 -12.91 4.72
C ILE A 251 1.80 -13.74 5.98
#